data_0e2181adbf35d54e2809794d25a7d8ca
#
_entry.id   0e2181adbf35d54e2809794d25a7d8ca
#
_cell.length_a   1.000
_cell.length_b   1.000
_cell.length_c   1.000
_cell.angle_alpha   90.00
_cell.angle_beta   90.00
_cell.angle_gamma   90.00
#
_symmetry.space_group_name_H-M   'P 1'
#
loop_
_entity.id
_entity.type
_entity.pdbx_description
1 polymer ?
#
loop_
_entity_poly.entity_id
_entity_poly.type
_entity_poly.pdbx_seq_one_letter_code
_entity_poly.pdbx_strand_id
1 'polypeptide(L)'
;MTKIIGIDIGGTKTSIGIVDIKSGKILKKISIPSKKNANDKKNLDYIISQTLSLAKNSSIKKIGIGVPELINNKGIIRGDYNFKWHNKNLAQYFPKSFLVKVDSDVRCHLRAEKFYGHGKKNNNFIYVNIGTGLSYSHYKNNTIYSGANGFAIHFASSKISLYDPKNEKKVSLTPEDLYSGKAIMKYLKKTKTLKKRSKY
;
A
#
# COMPACT_ATOMS: atom_id res chain seq x y z
N MET A 1 24.85 8.25 10.60
CA MET A 1 23.62 8.21 9.79
C MET A 1 22.80 6.99 10.20
N THR A 2 21.54 7.19 10.60
CA THR A 2 20.65 6.06 10.95
C THR A 2 19.98 5.54 9.69
N LYS A 3 20.47 4.43 9.19
CA LYS A 3 19.94 3.79 7.96
C LYS A 3 18.97 2.67 8.31
N ILE A 4 17.93 2.52 7.52
CA ILE A 4 16.99 1.40 7.58
C ILE A 4 16.79 0.83 6.17
N ILE A 5 16.22 -0.36 6.09
CA ILE A 5 15.68 -0.89 4.84
C ILE A 5 14.17 -0.64 4.83
N GLY A 6 13.69 -0.04 3.76
CA GLY A 6 12.27 0.06 3.43
C GLY A 6 11.92 -0.93 2.33
N ILE A 7 10.82 -1.64 2.51
CA ILE A 7 10.24 -2.55 1.51
C ILE A 7 8.83 -2.07 1.21
N ASP A 8 8.59 -1.70 -0.04
CA ASP A 8 7.28 -1.33 -0.55
C ASP A 8 6.79 -2.45 -1.49
N ILE A 9 5.89 -3.26 -0.99
CA ILE A 9 5.33 -4.40 -1.72
C ILE A 9 4.09 -3.92 -2.46
N GLY A 10 4.16 -3.80 -3.77
CA GLY A 10 3.02 -3.50 -4.62
C GLY A 10 2.50 -4.73 -5.36
N GLY A 11 1.31 -4.65 -5.93
CA GLY A 11 0.71 -5.77 -6.67
C GLY A 11 1.46 -6.17 -7.95
N THR A 12 2.29 -5.29 -8.51
CA THR A 12 3.04 -5.51 -9.76
C THR A 12 4.55 -5.58 -9.53
N LYS A 13 5.06 -4.75 -8.64
CA LYS A 13 6.48 -4.68 -8.30
C LYS A 13 6.68 -4.44 -6.81
N THR A 14 7.78 -4.95 -6.29
CA THR A 14 8.27 -4.67 -4.94
C THR A 14 9.53 -3.81 -5.05
N SER A 15 9.56 -2.70 -4.31
CA SER A 15 10.73 -1.84 -4.19
C SER A 15 11.41 -2.08 -2.84
N ILE A 16 12.73 -2.26 -2.85
CA ILE A 16 13.53 -2.46 -1.62
C ILE A 16 14.62 -1.40 -1.65
N GLY A 17 14.74 -0.62 -0.57
CA GLY A 17 15.70 0.47 -0.55
C GLY A 17 16.35 0.69 0.82
N ILE A 18 17.58 1.19 0.80
CA ILE A 18 18.25 1.73 1.98
C ILE A 18 17.86 3.20 2.08
N VAL A 19 17.31 3.58 3.22
CA VAL A 19 16.81 4.93 3.49
C VAL A 19 17.57 5.53 4.67
N ASP A 20 18.01 6.77 4.53
CA ASP A 20 18.49 7.57 5.64
C ASP A 20 17.29 8.18 6.36
N ILE A 21 17.03 7.75 7.60
CA ILE A 21 15.87 8.21 8.40
C ILE A 21 15.89 9.71 8.64
N LYS A 22 17.08 10.32 8.80
CA LYS A 22 17.17 11.75 9.11
C LYS A 22 16.68 12.62 7.97
N SER A 23 17.04 12.27 6.74
CA SER A 23 16.72 13.07 5.54
C SER A 23 15.54 12.53 4.72
N GLY A 24 15.14 11.27 4.93
CA GLY A 24 14.19 10.56 4.08
C GLY A 24 14.76 10.14 2.72
N LYS A 25 16.06 10.41 2.46
CA LYS A 25 16.67 10.09 1.17
C LYS A 25 16.86 8.60 0.97
N ILE A 26 16.53 8.13 -0.22
CA ILE A 26 16.83 6.76 -0.67
C ILE A 26 18.26 6.74 -1.16
N LEU A 27 19.11 5.99 -0.45
CA LEU A 27 20.55 5.88 -0.75
C LEU A 27 20.83 4.78 -1.79
N LYS A 28 20.06 3.69 -1.74
CA LYS A 28 20.13 2.58 -2.69
C LYS A 28 18.74 2.00 -2.88
N LYS A 29 18.40 1.61 -4.09
CA LYS A 29 17.09 1.01 -4.42
C LYS A 29 17.26 -0.10 -5.43
N ILE A 30 16.53 -1.18 -5.21
CA ILE A 30 16.29 -2.24 -6.19
C ILE A 30 14.78 -2.39 -6.38
N SER A 31 14.37 -2.81 -7.57
CA SER A 31 12.97 -3.11 -7.87
C SER A 31 12.90 -4.49 -8.47
N ILE A 32 12.01 -5.31 -7.94
CA ILE A 32 11.80 -6.69 -8.38
C ILE A 32 10.32 -6.88 -8.76
N PRO A 33 9.98 -7.77 -9.70
CA PRO A 33 8.60 -8.09 -10.00
C PRO A 33 7.91 -8.70 -8.77
N SER A 34 6.70 -8.22 -8.44
CA SER A 34 5.81 -8.90 -7.51
C SER A 34 5.03 -9.95 -8.27
N LYS A 35 5.24 -11.22 -7.96
CA LYS A 35 4.52 -12.33 -8.59
C LYS A 35 3.17 -12.51 -7.89
N LYS A 36 2.21 -11.64 -8.22
CA LYS A 36 0.82 -11.77 -7.80
C LYS A 36 0.26 -13.11 -8.29
N ASN A 37 -0.42 -13.84 -7.42
CA ASN A 37 -1.00 -15.18 -7.70
C ASN A 37 0.00 -16.30 -8.03
N ALA A 38 1.32 -16.06 -7.93
CA ALA A 38 2.29 -17.14 -7.93
C ALA A 38 2.34 -17.82 -6.55
N ASN A 39 3.15 -18.89 -6.44
CA ASN A 39 3.41 -19.50 -5.13
C ASN A 39 3.89 -18.43 -4.15
N ASP A 40 3.01 -18.01 -3.23
CA ASP A 40 3.23 -16.86 -2.33
C ASP A 40 4.44 -17.05 -1.42
N LYS A 41 4.78 -18.31 -1.10
CA LYS A 41 5.98 -18.62 -0.34
C LYS A 41 7.24 -18.30 -1.13
N LYS A 42 7.33 -18.75 -2.39
CA LYS A 42 8.49 -18.47 -3.27
C LYS A 42 8.68 -16.97 -3.50
N ASN A 43 7.57 -16.23 -3.65
CA ASN A 43 7.62 -14.78 -3.80
C ASN A 43 8.15 -14.10 -2.53
N LEU A 44 7.68 -14.52 -1.37
CA LEU A 44 8.14 -13.98 -0.08
C LEU A 44 9.62 -14.31 0.16
N ASP A 45 10.02 -15.55 -0.07
CA ASP A 45 11.43 -16.00 0.08
C ASP A 45 12.36 -15.19 -0.84
N TYR A 46 11.91 -14.87 -2.07
CA TYR A 46 12.65 -14.02 -3.00
C TYR A 46 12.79 -12.58 -2.49
N ILE A 47 11.72 -11.98 -1.99
CA ILE A 47 11.76 -10.63 -1.38
C ILE A 47 12.75 -10.61 -0.21
N ILE A 48 12.70 -11.62 0.66
CA ILE A 48 13.58 -11.73 1.82
C ILE A 48 15.03 -11.86 1.38
N SER A 49 15.34 -12.76 0.43
CA SER A 49 16.70 -12.98 -0.07
C SER A 49 17.30 -11.70 -0.66
N GLN A 50 16.52 -10.95 -1.46
CA GLN A 50 16.96 -9.67 -2.02
C GLN A 50 17.18 -8.60 -0.93
N THR A 51 16.32 -8.59 0.09
CA THR A 51 16.46 -7.68 1.23
C THR A 51 17.73 -7.98 2.03
N LEU A 52 17.99 -9.26 2.34
CA LEU A 52 19.18 -9.68 3.08
C LEU A 52 20.46 -9.45 2.26
N SER A 53 20.41 -9.66 0.96
CA SER A 53 21.53 -9.32 0.06
C SER A 53 21.83 -7.82 0.09
N LEU A 54 20.81 -6.96 0.11
CA LEU A 54 20.99 -5.52 0.22
C LEU A 54 21.54 -5.10 1.60
N ALA A 55 21.19 -5.83 2.67
CA ALA A 55 21.68 -5.62 4.02
C ALA A 55 23.11 -6.13 4.24
N LYS A 56 23.58 -7.05 3.38
CA LYS A 56 24.90 -7.66 3.50
C LYS A 56 25.99 -6.58 3.53
N ASN A 57 26.95 -6.74 4.39
CA ASN A 57 28.05 -5.78 4.60
C ASN A 57 27.58 -4.40 5.12
N SER A 58 26.42 -4.32 5.75
CA SER A 58 25.93 -3.12 6.41
C SER A 58 25.61 -3.38 7.89
N SER A 59 25.63 -2.33 8.70
CA SER A 59 25.19 -2.38 10.11
C SER A 59 23.68 -2.23 10.28
N ILE A 60 22.90 -2.31 9.19
CA ILE A 60 21.45 -2.09 9.21
C ILE A 60 20.76 -3.29 9.87
N LYS A 61 19.98 -3.01 10.92
CA LYS A 61 19.21 -4.02 11.67
C LYS A 61 17.71 -3.70 11.73
N LYS A 62 17.25 -2.64 11.03
CA LYS A 62 15.85 -2.21 11.05
C LYS A 62 15.25 -2.28 9.65
N ILE A 63 14.10 -2.93 9.56
CA ILE A 63 13.35 -3.11 8.29
C ILE A 63 11.91 -2.64 8.50
N GLY A 64 11.42 -1.77 7.61
CA GLY A 64 10.01 -1.40 7.51
C GLY A 64 9.40 -1.99 6.24
N ILE A 65 8.22 -2.60 6.35
CA ILE A 65 7.53 -3.24 5.23
C ILE A 65 6.14 -2.62 5.07
N GLY A 66 5.87 -2.04 3.91
CA GLY A 66 4.55 -1.63 3.45
C GLY A 66 3.94 -2.73 2.58
N VAL A 67 2.68 -3.12 2.87
CA VAL A 67 1.97 -4.19 2.15
C VAL A 67 0.59 -3.68 1.71
N PRO A 68 0.15 -3.95 0.46
CA PRO A 68 -1.15 -3.52 -0.04
C PRO A 68 -2.27 -4.47 0.42
N GLU A 69 -2.32 -4.71 1.72
CA GLU A 69 -3.27 -5.61 2.37
C GLU A 69 -3.79 -4.99 3.68
N LEU A 70 -4.88 -5.58 4.20
CA LEU A 70 -5.36 -5.30 5.55
C LEU A 70 -4.33 -5.73 6.58
N ILE A 71 -3.83 -4.79 7.36
CA ILE A 71 -2.88 -5.07 8.45
C ILE A 71 -3.51 -4.64 9.77
N ASN A 72 -3.62 -5.56 10.72
CA ASN A 72 -4.11 -5.25 12.04
C ASN A 72 -3.05 -4.54 12.91
N ASN A 73 -3.46 -4.11 14.10
CA ASN A 73 -2.56 -3.38 15.03
C ASN A 73 -1.36 -4.22 15.54
N LYS A 74 -1.35 -5.54 15.29
CA LYS A 74 -0.24 -6.46 15.63
C LYS A 74 0.67 -6.74 14.43
N GLY A 75 0.47 -6.09 13.29
CA GLY A 75 1.25 -6.33 12.06
C GLY A 75 0.90 -7.64 11.35
N ILE A 76 -0.26 -8.23 11.64
CA ILE A 76 -0.74 -9.46 11.01
C ILE A 76 -1.60 -9.09 9.81
N ILE A 77 -1.34 -9.73 8.67
CA ILE A 77 -2.12 -9.59 7.45
C ILE A 77 -3.49 -10.24 7.63
N ARG A 78 -4.56 -9.51 7.33
CA ARG A 78 -5.95 -9.95 7.43
C ARG A 78 -6.69 -9.92 6.09
N GLY A 79 -6.08 -9.33 5.05
CA GLY A 79 -6.55 -9.39 3.67
C GLY A 79 -5.84 -10.46 2.85
N ASP A 80 -6.39 -10.79 1.70
CA ASP A 80 -5.81 -11.67 0.68
C ASP A 80 -6.12 -11.16 -0.75
N TYR A 81 -6.23 -9.82 -0.88
CA TYR A 81 -6.61 -9.15 -2.14
C TYR A 81 -5.54 -9.28 -3.22
N ASN A 82 -4.28 -9.14 -2.82
CA ASN A 82 -3.15 -9.18 -3.73
C ASN A 82 -2.28 -10.43 -3.53
N PHE A 83 -2.16 -10.90 -2.29
CA PHE A 83 -1.29 -12.01 -1.91
C PHE A 83 -2.01 -12.93 -0.92
N LYS A 84 -1.85 -14.24 -1.06
CA LYS A 84 -2.41 -15.24 -0.14
C LYS A 84 -1.59 -15.34 1.15
N TRP A 85 -1.46 -14.21 1.83
CA TRP A 85 -0.71 -14.11 3.08
C TRP A 85 -1.60 -13.93 4.31
N HIS A 86 -2.86 -14.29 4.21
CA HIS A 86 -3.79 -14.20 5.33
C HIS A 86 -3.22 -14.86 6.59
N ASN A 87 -3.39 -14.20 7.74
CA ASN A 87 -2.88 -14.59 9.06
C ASN A 87 -1.36 -14.66 9.18
N LYS A 88 -0.59 -14.21 8.19
CA LYS A 88 0.87 -14.14 8.30
C LYS A 88 1.32 -12.82 8.93
N ASN A 89 2.39 -12.90 9.72
CA ASN A 89 3.19 -11.76 10.12
C ASN A 89 4.52 -11.86 9.38
N LEU A 90 4.75 -10.99 8.40
CA LEU A 90 5.96 -11.06 7.56
C LEU A 90 7.25 -10.85 8.37
N ALA A 91 7.19 -10.21 9.53
CA ALA A 91 8.35 -10.03 10.39
C ALA A 91 8.97 -11.36 10.84
N GLN A 92 8.15 -12.42 10.99
CA GLN A 92 8.60 -13.74 11.46
C GLN A 92 9.47 -14.49 10.45
N TYR A 93 9.48 -14.08 9.19
CA TYR A 93 10.28 -14.69 8.14
C TYR A 93 11.69 -14.12 8.00
N PHE A 94 11.98 -13.05 8.74
CA PHE A 94 13.32 -12.45 8.80
C PHE A 94 14.13 -13.02 9.98
N PRO A 95 15.46 -13.06 9.86
CA PRO A 95 16.32 -13.45 10.99
C PRO A 95 16.04 -12.59 12.23
N LYS A 96 16.10 -13.20 13.42
CA LYS A 96 15.85 -12.52 14.70
C LYS A 96 16.78 -11.33 14.98
N SER A 97 17.91 -11.24 14.27
CA SER A 97 18.84 -10.12 14.34
C SER A 97 18.30 -8.83 13.73
N PHE A 98 17.17 -8.87 13.00
CA PHE A 98 16.50 -7.72 12.44
C PHE A 98 15.26 -7.33 13.26
N LEU A 99 15.11 -6.04 13.52
CA LEU A 99 13.85 -5.48 14.00
C LEU A 99 12.96 -5.13 12.79
N VAL A 100 11.93 -5.93 12.57
CA VAL A 100 11.04 -5.77 11.42
C VAL A 100 9.68 -5.25 11.86
N LYS A 101 9.17 -4.22 11.17
CA LYS A 101 7.82 -3.68 11.34
C LYS A 101 7.06 -3.78 10.03
N VAL A 102 5.83 -4.26 10.11
CA VAL A 102 4.92 -4.44 8.96
C VAL A 102 3.71 -3.54 9.14
N ASP A 103 3.33 -2.82 8.10
CA ASP A 103 2.12 -2.00 8.11
C ASP A 103 1.51 -1.94 6.70
N SER A 104 0.30 -1.38 6.56
CA SER A 104 -0.25 -1.16 5.24
C SER A 104 0.56 -0.08 4.49
N ASP A 105 0.64 -0.22 3.18
CA ASP A 105 1.33 0.72 2.29
C ASP A 105 0.83 2.16 2.46
N VAL A 106 -0.48 2.37 2.49
CA VAL A 106 -1.08 3.70 2.64
C VAL A 106 -0.74 4.35 3.99
N ARG A 107 -0.62 3.57 5.07
CA ARG A 107 -0.16 4.11 6.37
C ARG A 107 1.34 4.41 6.36
N CYS A 108 2.11 3.64 5.62
CA CYS A 108 3.54 3.95 5.40
C CYS A 108 3.70 5.26 4.62
N HIS A 109 2.90 5.49 3.57
CA HIS A 109 2.89 6.73 2.80
C HIS A 109 2.49 7.93 3.67
N LEU A 110 1.43 7.79 4.48
CA LEU A 110 1.03 8.84 5.42
C LEU A 110 2.15 9.22 6.39
N ARG A 111 2.90 8.23 6.94
CA ARG A 111 4.07 8.51 7.78
C ARG A 111 5.15 9.28 7.03
N ALA A 112 5.40 8.89 5.78
CA ALA A 112 6.38 9.59 4.95
C ALA A 112 5.98 11.06 4.74
N GLU A 113 4.69 11.34 4.47
CA GLU A 113 4.17 12.71 4.38
C GLU A 113 4.29 13.47 5.71
N LYS A 114 4.02 12.81 6.84
CA LYS A 114 4.18 13.46 8.15
C LYS A 114 5.62 13.81 8.47
N PHE A 115 6.57 12.94 8.15
CA PHE A 115 7.97 13.16 8.53
C PHE A 115 8.77 13.96 7.50
N TYR A 116 8.46 13.81 6.20
CA TYR A 116 9.28 14.34 5.12
C TYR A 116 8.53 15.23 4.13
N GLY A 117 7.19 15.13 4.08
CA GLY A 117 6.35 15.79 3.09
C GLY A 117 5.54 16.96 3.64
N HIS A 118 4.39 17.18 3.01
CA HIS A 118 3.47 18.29 3.31
C HIS A 118 2.78 18.17 4.69
N GLY A 119 2.73 16.98 5.27
CA GLY A 119 2.15 16.72 6.59
C GLY A 119 2.98 17.19 7.78
N LYS A 120 4.22 17.68 7.59
CA LYS A 120 5.17 18.01 8.68
C LYS A 120 4.58 18.92 9.74
N LYS A 121 3.91 19.98 9.32
CA LYS A 121 3.36 21.03 10.19
C LYS A 121 1.92 20.74 10.63
N ASN A 122 1.31 19.66 10.13
CA ASN A 122 -0.11 19.37 10.36
C ASN A 122 -0.26 18.21 11.34
N ASN A 123 -1.07 18.42 12.38
CA ASN A 123 -1.40 17.38 13.35
C ASN A 123 -2.69 16.65 13.02
N ASN A 124 -3.35 17.08 11.94
CA ASN A 124 -4.61 16.53 11.47
C ASN A 124 -4.68 16.66 9.94
N PHE A 125 -4.56 15.56 9.22
CA PHE A 125 -4.62 15.54 7.75
C PHE A 125 -4.93 14.14 7.23
N ILE A 126 -5.40 14.08 5.99
CA ILE A 126 -5.69 12.83 5.27
C ILE A 126 -4.70 12.70 4.11
N TYR A 127 -4.14 11.53 3.96
CA TYR A 127 -3.42 11.11 2.77
C TYR A 127 -4.35 10.25 1.92
N VAL A 128 -4.55 10.63 0.66
CA VAL A 128 -5.36 9.87 -0.30
C VAL A 128 -4.45 9.35 -1.40
N ASN A 129 -4.55 8.07 -1.71
CA ASN A 129 -3.84 7.42 -2.80
C ASN A 129 -4.82 7.01 -3.91
N ILE A 130 -4.68 7.63 -5.09
CA ILE A 130 -5.42 7.31 -6.31
C ILE A 130 -4.45 6.63 -7.26
N GLY A 131 -4.25 5.33 -7.06
CA GLY A 131 -3.38 4.48 -7.88
C GLY A 131 -4.19 3.43 -8.64
N THR A 132 -3.70 2.20 -8.71
CA THR A 132 -4.45 1.05 -9.23
C THR A 132 -5.79 0.89 -8.50
N GLY A 133 -5.77 1.05 -7.17
CA GLY A 133 -6.93 1.16 -6.31
C GLY A 133 -7.14 2.58 -5.80
N LEU A 134 -8.06 2.71 -4.86
CA LEU A 134 -8.33 3.93 -4.09
C LEU A 134 -8.15 3.60 -2.61
N SER A 135 -7.33 4.37 -1.90
CA SER A 135 -7.14 4.18 -0.47
C SER A 135 -6.85 5.51 0.23
N TYR A 136 -7.06 5.57 1.53
CA TYR A 136 -6.70 6.72 2.33
C TYR A 136 -6.17 6.31 3.70
N SER A 137 -5.49 7.22 4.35
CA SER A 137 -5.11 7.10 5.75
C SER A 137 -5.23 8.46 6.43
N HIS A 138 -5.58 8.46 7.71
CA HIS A 138 -5.86 9.66 8.49
C HIS A 138 -4.84 9.80 9.62
N TYR A 139 -4.15 10.95 9.66
CA TYR A 139 -3.34 11.39 10.78
C TYR A 139 -4.16 12.33 11.64
N LYS A 140 -4.40 11.97 12.89
CA LYS A 140 -5.23 12.72 13.83
C LYS A 140 -4.60 12.72 15.22
N ASN A 141 -4.58 13.88 15.86
CA ASN A 141 -4.04 14.03 17.22
C ASN A 141 -2.62 13.44 17.36
N ASN A 142 -1.74 13.77 16.42
CA ASN A 142 -0.35 13.29 16.37
C ASN A 142 -0.18 11.76 16.22
N THR A 143 -1.19 11.04 15.80
CA THR A 143 -1.12 9.60 15.58
C THR A 143 -1.87 9.18 14.31
N ILE A 144 -1.57 8.01 13.80
CA ILE A 144 -2.33 7.44 12.69
C ILE A 144 -3.61 6.83 13.24
N TYR A 145 -4.74 7.29 12.73
CA TYR A 145 -6.02 6.69 13.07
C TYR A 145 -6.19 5.38 12.30
N SER A 146 -6.05 4.29 13.00
CA SER A 146 -6.19 2.93 12.43
C SER A 146 -7.50 2.24 12.80
N GLY A 147 -8.31 2.85 13.65
CA GLY A 147 -9.52 2.22 14.21
C GLY A 147 -9.20 1.10 15.20
N ALA A 148 -10.22 0.47 15.74
CA ALA A 148 -10.09 -0.55 16.79
C ALA A 148 -9.20 -1.73 16.37
N ASN A 149 -9.33 -2.20 15.14
CA ASN A 149 -8.66 -3.39 14.63
C ASN A 149 -7.58 -3.10 13.55
N GLY A 150 -7.27 -1.85 13.28
CA GLY A 150 -6.32 -1.48 12.24
C GLY A 150 -6.93 -1.38 10.83
N PHE A 151 -8.26 -1.30 10.69
CA PHE A 151 -8.94 -1.38 9.39
C PHE A 151 -9.64 -0.08 8.97
N ALA A 152 -9.39 1.03 9.63
CA ALA A 152 -10.04 2.31 9.33
C ALA A 152 -9.72 2.90 7.92
N ILE A 153 -8.89 2.22 7.13
CA ILE A 153 -8.44 2.63 5.78
C ILE A 153 -9.33 2.12 4.64
N HIS A 154 -10.44 1.42 4.94
CA HIS A 154 -11.21 0.65 3.95
C HIS A 154 -12.49 1.33 3.45
N PHE A 155 -12.59 2.62 3.61
CA PHE A 155 -13.71 3.39 3.03
C PHE A 155 -13.91 3.13 1.52
N ALA A 156 -12.85 3.07 0.74
CA ALA A 156 -12.92 2.97 -0.72
C ALA A 156 -13.49 1.63 -1.23
N SER A 157 -13.37 0.56 -0.45
CA SER A 157 -13.95 -0.77 -0.73
C SER A 157 -15.30 -1.00 -0.05
N SER A 158 -15.81 -0.02 0.69
CA SER A 158 -17.14 -0.10 1.30
C SER A 158 -18.23 0.03 0.24
N LYS A 159 -19.18 -0.91 0.25
CA LYS A 159 -20.31 -0.89 -0.69
C LYS A 159 -21.25 0.29 -0.38
N ILE A 160 -21.52 1.08 -1.39
CA ILE A 160 -22.52 2.13 -1.38
C ILE A 160 -23.69 1.64 -2.22
N SER A 161 -24.90 1.73 -1.68
CA SER A 161 -26.12 1.42 -2.40
C SER A 161 -26.81 2.71 -2.79
N LEU A 162 -26.98 2.91 -4.09
CA LEU A 162 -27.68 4.02 -4.67
C LEU A 162 -28.98 3.52 -5.34
N TYR A 163 -30.03 4.30 -5.26
CA TYR A 163 -31.23 4.06 -6.04
C TYR A 163 -31.12 4.81 -7.38
N ASP A 164 -31.27 4.08 -8.48
CA ASP A 164 -31.34 4.66 -9.82
C ASP A 164 -32.82 4.88 -10.17
N PRO A 165 -33.31 6.11 -10.13
CA PRO A 165 -34.72 6.41 -10.36
C PRO A 165 -35.16 6.20 -11.82
N LYS A 166 -34.23 6.16 -12.78
CA LYS A 166 -34.54 5.93 -14.19
C LYS A 166 -34.83 4.47 -14.49
N ASN A 167 -34.17 3.58 -13.83
CA ASN A 167 -34.28 2.12 -14.03
C ASN A 167 -35.00 1.43 -12.88
N GLU A 168 -35.45 2.18 -11.88
CA GLU A 168 -36.08 1.67 -10.64
C GLU A 168 -35.28 0.59 -9.95
N LYS A 169 -33.95 0.66 -10.01
CA LYS A 169 -33.04 -0.37 -9.54
C LYS A 169 -32.10 0.15 -8.47
N LYS A 170 -31.86 -0.70 -7.49
CA LYS A 170 -30.79 -0.47 -6.51
C LYS A 170 -29.45 -0.87 -7.15
N VAL A 171 -28.53 0.08 -7.29
CA VAL A 171 -27.18 -0.13 -7.78
C VAL A 171 -26.23 -0.16 -6.58
N SER A 172 -25.45 -1.23 -6.47
CA SER A 172 -24.41 -1.36 -5.45
C SER A 172 -23.05 -1.20 -6.11
N LEU A 173 -22.25 -0.27 -5.62
CA LEU A 173 -20.91 0.03 -6.13
C LEU A 173 -19.98 0.42 -4.99
N THR A 174 -18.67 0.42 -5.25
CA THR A 174 -17.68 0.93 -4.32
C THR A 174 -17.09 2.24 -4.85
N PRO A 175 -16.61 3.16 -4.00
CA PRO A 175 -15.87 4.34 -4.46
C PRO A 175 -14.66 3.97 -5.33
N GLU A 176 -14.00 2.84 -5.06
CA GLU A 176 -12.88 2.36 -5.87
C GLU A 176 -13.29 2.01 -7.31
N ASP A 177 -14.49 1.45 -7.52
CA ASP A 177 -15.00 1.13 -8.85
C ASP A 177 -15.21 2.36 -9.74
N LEU A 178 -15.38 3.53 -9.12
CA LEU A 178 -15.61 4.80 -9.81
C LEU A 178 -14.35 5.67 -9.91
N TYR A 179 -13.58 5.75 -8.84
CA TYR A 179 -12.58 6.80 -8.66
C TYR A 179 -11.14 6.28 -8.53
N SER A 180 -10.90 4.97 -8.65
CA SER A 180 -9.53 4.46 -8.76
C SER A 180 -8.90 4.83 -10.10
N GLY A 181 -7.59 4.91 -10.17
CA GLY A 181 -6.87 5.14 -11.43
C GLY A 181 -7.23 4.10 -12.50
N LYS A 182 -7.47 2.85 -12.13
CA LYS A 182 -7.97 1.80 -13.02
C LYS A 182 -9.36 2.12 -13.58
N ALA A 183 -10.27 2.61 -12.72
CA ALA A 183 -11.61 3.00 -13.14
C ALA A 183 -11.59 4.21 -14.09
N ILE A 184 -10.82 5.25 -13.74
CA ILE A 184 -10.61 6.43 -14.57
C ILE A 184 -10.05 6.07 -15.93
N MET A 185 -9.04 5.21 -16.00
CA MET A 185 -8.46 4.75 -17.27
C MET A 185 -9.46 3.95 -18.11
N LYS A 186 -10.30 3.13 -17.50
CA LYS A 186 -11.39 2.41 -18.19
C LYS A 186 -12.41 3.37 -18.80
N TYR A 187 -12.80 4.41 -18.06
CA TYR A 187 -13.71 5.45 -18.53
C TYR A 187 -13.13 6.23 -19.72
N LEU A 188 -11.88 6.68 -19.61
CA LEU A 188 -11.20 7.42 -20.68
C LEU A 188 -11.05 6.60 -21.98
N LYS A 189 -10.79 5.30 -21.88
CA LYS A 189 -10.74 4.41 -23.05
C LYS A 189 -12.12 4.32 -23.71
N LYS A 190 -13.20 4.17 -22.93
CA LYS A 190 -14.58 4.11 -23.45
C LYS A 190 -14.96 5.40 -24.17
N THR A 191 -14.63 6.56 -23.61
CA THR A 191 -14.94 7.89 -24.20
C THR A 191 -14.18 8.13 -25.50
N LYS A 192 -12.90 7.72 -25.57
CA LYS A 192 -12.11 7.80 -26.82
C LYS A 192 -12.70 6.92 -27.93
N THR A 193 -13.23 5.76 -27.59
CA THR A 193 -13.87 4.84 -28.55
C THR A 193 -15.20 5.43 -29.07
N LEU A 194 -15.99 6.08 -28.20
CA LEU A 194 -17.22 6.74 -28.59
C LEU A 194 -16.96 7.93 -29.53
N LYS A 195 -15.95 8.77 -29.23
CA LYS A 195 -15.56 9.89 -30.12
C LYS A 195 -15.04 9.44 -31.49
N LYS A 196 -14.46 8.26 -31.60
CA LYS A 196 -14.09 7.68 -32.91
C LYS A 196 -15.30 7.19 -33.68
N ARG A 197 -16.33 6.64 -33.02
CA ARG A 197 -17.56 6.15 -33.68
C ARG A 197 -18.51 7.29 -34.13
N SER A 198 -18.42 8.46 -33.53
CA SER A 198 -19.25 9.62 -33.90
C SER A 198 -18.65 10.47 -35.05
N LYS A 199 -17.53 10.04 -35.63
CA LYS A 199 -16.88 10.70 -36.77
C LYS A 199 -17.13 9.97 -38.11
N TYR A 200 -18.02 8.99 -38.12
CA TYR A 200 -18.57 8.29 -39.28
C TYR A 200 -20.11 8.35 -39.16
#